data_7d8913d46b419347a0868991da544d65
#
_entry.id   7d8913d46b419347a0868991da544d65
#
_cell.length_a   1.000
_cell.length_b   1.000
_cell.length_c   1.000
_cell.angle_alpha   90.00
_cell.angle_beta   90.00
_cell.angle_gamma   90.00
#
_symmetry.space_group_name_H-M   'P 1'
#
loop_
_entity.id
_entity.type
_entity.pdbx_description
1 polymer ?
#
loop_
_entity_poly.entity_id
_entity_poly.type
_entity_poly.pdbx_seq_one_letter_code
_entity_poly.pdbx_strand_id
1 'polypeptide(L)'
;FDLPGSASRQWIENNNEQNPNSPIGQFIPDEDVITFDNWELALQASWELDIFGATRARTDSARQQIRSAQAQAIAARLAVASSMAQGYMQLRALEGQRALLVEGIELAKGLEHIARRLFEAGEVTRLDVESSAAERASLQADLDELGINLAEARLALDTLLAEPPGSIARRLTADAKVPLADKPIPPGQPLDLLRRRPDLIAEAAQLQAAQLQSLA
;
A
#
# COMPACT_ATOMS: atom_id res chain seq x y z
N PHE A 1 -13.16 -6.49 -33.47
CA PHE A 1 -14.24 -7.09 -34.27
C PHE A 1 -15.52 -7.01 -33.44
N ASP A 2 -16.37 -6.02 -33.77
CA ASP A 2 -17.72 -5.99 -33.28
C ASP A 2 -18.62 -6.64 -34.33
N LEU A 3 -19.42 -7.60 -33.88
CA LEU A 3 -20.50 -8.18 -34.67
C LEU A 3 -21.84 -7.64 -34.12
N PRO A 4 -22.28 -6.45 -34.55
CA PRO A 4 -23.58 -5.98 -34.20
C PRO A 4 -24.59 -6.76 -35.03
N GLY A 5 -25.34 -7.63 -34.37
CA GLY A 5 -26.55 -8.26 -34.95
C GLY A 5 -27.76 -7.55 -34.38
N SER A 6 -28.63 -7.03 -35.23
CA SER A 6 -29.93 -6.52 -34.83
C SER A 6 -31.06 -7.32 -35.49
N ALA A 7 -32.04 -7.68 -34.71
CA ALA A 7 -33.29 -8.25 -35.23
C ALA A 7 -34.41 -7.30 -34.80
N SER A 8 -35.16 -6.79 -35.76
CA SER A 8 -36.35 -5.99 -35.48
C SER A 8 -37.57 -6.58 -36.17
N ARG A 9 -38.66 -6.68 -35.43
CA ARG A 9 -39.95 -7.00 -35.98
C ARG A 9 -40.77 -5.73 -36.06
N GLN A 10 -41.17 -5.37 -37.27
CA GLN A 10 -42.08 -4.24 -37.52
C GLN A 10 -43.46 -4.78 -37.93
N TRP A 11 -44.48 -4.28 -37.28
CA TRP A 11 -45.87 -4.54 -37.62
C TRP A 11 -46.51 -3.20 -38.00
N ILE A 12 -47.20 -3.20 -39.12
CA ILE A 12 -47.93 -2.05 -39.61
C ILE A 12 -49.40 -2.43 -39.55
N GLU A 13 -50.15 -1.77 -38.68
CA GLU A 13 -51.57 -1.89 -38.61
C GLU A 13 -52.20 -1.12 -39.76
N ASN A 14 -53.00 -1.79 -40.58
CA ASN A 14 -53.63 -1.15 -41.73
C ASN A 14 -54.88 -0.39 -41.24
N ASN A 15 -54.66 0.88 -40.91
CA ASN A 15 -55.74 1.78 -40.48
C ASN A 15 -56.43 2.44 -41.70
N ASN A 16 -56.60 1.70 -42.78
CA ASN A 16 -57.25 2.23 -43.97
C ASN A 16 -58.75 2.19 -43.78
N GLU A 17 -59.33 3.28 -43.24
CA GLU A 17 -60.75 3.54 -43.42
C GLU A 17 -61.03 3.57 -44.94
N GLN A 18 -61.76 2.56 -45.39
CA GLN A 18 -61.99 2.24 -46.78
C GLN A 18 -62.43 3.44 -47.60
N ASN A 19 -61.57 3.93 -48.45
CA ASN A 19 -61.97 4.69 -49.59
C ASN A 19 -62.17 3.69 -50.75
N PRO A 20 -63.41 3.33 -51.09
CA PRO A 20 -63.72 2.29 -52.10
C PRO A 20 -63.27 2.71 -53.52
N ASN A 21 -62.83 3.90 -53.74
CA ASN A 21 -62.40 4.43 -55.04
C ASN A 21 -60.86 4.53 -55.22
N SER A 22 -60.07 3.92 -54.32
CA SER A 22 -58.61 3.89 -54.48
C SER A 22 -58.20 2.75 -55.41
N PRO A 23 -57.47 3.02 -56.50
CA PRO A 23 -57.03 1.98 -57.45
C PRO A 23 -56.02 0.98 -56.83
N ILE A 24 -55.58 1.20 -55.63
CA ILE A 24 -54.61 0.34 -54.88
C ILE A 24 -55.35 -0.57 -53.91
N GLY A 25 -56.62 -0.30 -53.57
CA GLY A 25 -57.37 -1.07 -52.56
C GLY A 25 -57.74 -2.54 -52.98
N GLN A 26 -57.56 -2.88 -54.27
CA GLN A 26 -57.83 -4.22 -54.77
C GLN A 26 -56.71 -5.25 -54.62
N PHE A 27 -55.50 -4.79 -54.15
CA PHE A 27 -54.31 -5.67 -54.02
C PHE A 27 -53.83 -5.88 -52.59
N ILE A 28 -54.57 -5.37 -51.60
CA ILE A 28 -54.18 -5.56 -50.21
C ILE A 28 -54.96 -6.78 -49.70
N PRO A 29 -54.28 -7.84 -49.25
CA PRO A 29 -54.92 -8.94 -48.58
C PRO A 29 -55.67 -8.46 -47.32
N ASP A 30 -56.84 -9.09 -47.08
CA ASP A 30 -57.75 -8.77 -45.96
C ASP A 30 -57.18 -9.16 -44.57
N GLU A 31 -55.85 -9.01 -44.41
CA GLU A 31 -55.14 -9.21 -43.15
C GLU A 31 -54.86 -7.85 -42.52
N ASP A 32 -55.46 -7.62 -41.35
CA ASP A 32 -55.32 -6.35 -40.59
C ASP A 32 -53.91 -6.02 -40.10
N VAL A 33 -52.97 -6.97 -40.21
CA VAL A 33 -51.57 -6.78 -39.75
C VAL A 33 -50.59 -7.41 -40.73
N ILE A 34 -49.71 -6.58 -41.29
CA ILE A 34 -48.57 -7.06 -42.08
C ILE A 34 -47.35 -7.08 -41.17
N THR A 35 -46.77 -8.27 -40.96
CA THR A 35 -45.59 -8.44 -40.14
C THR A 35 -44.35 -8.61 -41.03
N PHE A 36 -43.34 -7.75 -40.83
CA PHE A 36 -42.06 -7.88 -41.50
C PHE A 36 -41.00 -8.26 -40.46
N ASP A 37 -40.32 -9.38 -40.63
CA ASP A 37 -39.13 -9.74 -39.87
C ASP A 37 -37.92 -9.26 -40.66
N ASN A 38 -37.22 -8.25 -40.10
CA ASN A 38 -36.00 -7.74 -40.68
C ASN A 38 -34.81 -8.28 -39.88
N TRP A 39 -33.92 -8.98 -40.56
CA TRP A 39 -32.67 -9.48 -40.00
C TRP A 39 -31.52 -8.78 -40.63
N GLU A 40 -30.72 -8.08 -39.83
CA GLU A 40 -29.51 -7.40 -40.28
C GLU A 40 -28.33 -8.01 -39.55
N LEU A 41 -27.39 -8.55 -40.32
CA LEU A 41 -26.08 -8.99 -39.81
C LEU A 41 -25.04 -8.19 -40.56
N ALA A 42 -24.35 -7.30 -39.84
CA ALA A 42 -23.30 -6.49 -40.41
C ALA A 42 -21.94 -6.88 -39.80
N LEU A 43 -20.94 -7.06 -40.66
CA LEU A 43 -19.54 -7.18 -40.26
C LEU A 43 -18.85 -5.87 -40.57
N GLN A 44 -18.47 -5.14 -39.52
CA GLN A 44 -17.72 -3.89 -39.70
C GLN A 44 -16.27 -4.09 -39.29
N ALA A 45 -15.35 -3.88 -40.20
CA ALA A 45 -13.92 -3.85 -39.97
C ALA A 45 -13.37 -2.47 -40.33
N SER A 46 -12.78 -1.77 -39.38
CA SER A 46 -12.05 -0.54 -39.64
C SER A 46 -10.56 -0.78 -39.38
N TRP A 47 -9.72 -0.32 -40.28
CA TRP A 47 -8.27 -0.41 -40.15
C TRP A 47 -7.64 0.92 -40.53
N GLU A 48 -6.84 1.46 -39.59
CA GLU A 48 -6.06 2.68 -39.81
C GLU A 48 -4.63 2.31 -40.20
N LEU A 49 -4.19 2.79 -41.36
CA LEU A 49 -2.81 2.59 -41.81
C LEU A 49 -1.87 3.53 -41.06
N ASP A 50 -0.97 2.98 -40.26
CA ASP A 50 0.01 3.72 -39.44
C ASP A 50 1.21 4.18 -40.32
N ILE A 51 0.96 5.12 -41.25
CA ILE A 51 1.97 5.59 -42.19
C ILE A 51 3.06 6.42 -41.50
N PHE A 52 2.70 7.13 -40.43
CA PHE A 52 3.60 8.02 -39.69
C PHE A 52 4.11 7.40 -38.37
N GLY A 53 3.71 6.18 -38.01
CA GLY A 53 4.20 5.49 -36.83
C GLY A 53 3.53 5.93 -35.51
N ALA A 54 2.38 6.61 -35.57
CA ALA A 54 1.67 7.09 -34.38
C ALA A 54 1.25 5.93 -33.45
N THR A 55 0.74 4.83 -34.00
CA THR A 55 0.36 3.64 -33.24
C THR A 55 1.59 2.97 -32.59
N ARG A 56 2.72 2.96 -33.29
CA ARG A 56 3.99 2.47 -32.76
C ARG A 56 4.47 3.36 -31.62
N ALA A 57 4.44 4.68 -31.77
CA ALA A 57 4.82 5.64 -30.74
C ALA A 57 3.94 5.50 -29.48
N ARG A 58 2.61 5.33 -29.64
CA ARG A 58 1.68 5.03 -28.53
C ARG A 58 2.02 3.74 -27.81
N THR A 59 2.32 2.68 -28.58
CA THR A 59 2.69 1.38 -28.00
C THR A 59 4.00 1.47 -27.22
N ASP A 60 4.99 2.15 -27.75
CA ASP A 60 6.28 2.33 -27.08
C ASP A 60 6.17 3.26 -25.87
N SER A 61 5.33 4.31 -25.93
CA SER A 61 4.97 5.12 -24.76
C SER A 61 4.34 4.25 -23.66
N ALA A 62 3.37 3.41 -23.99
CA ALA A 62 2.74 2.49 -23.03
C ALA A 62 3.75 1.53 -22.40
N ARG A 63 4.71 1.02 -23.16
CA ARG A 63 5.80 0.17 -22.63
C ARG A 63 6.68 0.92 -21.62
N GLN A 64 6.98 2.20 -21.87
CA GLN A 64 7.74 3.01 -20.90
C GLN A 64 6.92 3.30 -19.65
N GLN A 65 5.60 3.51 -19.76
CA GLN A 65 4.73 3.65 -18.59
C GLN A 65 4.73 2.37 -17.73
N ILE A 66 4.71 1.19 -18.35
CA ILE A 66 4.84 -0.09 -17.61
C ILE A 66 6.19 -0.16 -16.88
N ARG A 67 7.28 0.25 -17.52
CA ARG A 67 8.61 0.30 -16.88
C ARG A 67 8.65 1.26 -15.69
N SER A 68 8.04 2.43 -15.83
CA SER A 68 7.90 3.36 -14.72
C SER A 68 7.12 2.75 -13.55
N ALA A 69 5.96 2.13 -13.81
CA ALA A 69 5.17 1.47 -12.78
C ALA A 69 5.92 0.33 -12.08
N GLN A 70 6.71 -0.46 -12.83
CA GLN A 70 7.56 -1.49 -12.25
C GLN A 70 8.65 -0.92 -11.32
N ALA A 71 9.29 0.17 -11.73
CA ALA A 71 10.29 0.84 -10.91
C ALA A 71 9.67 1.47 -9.65
N GLN A 72 8.47 2.06 -9.75
CA GLN A 72 7.72 2.56 -8.60
C GLN A 72 7.35 1.44 -7.62
N ALA A 73 6.96 0.27 -8.11
CA ALA A 73 6.70 -0.89 -7.25
C ALA A 73 7.96 -1.35 -6.49
N ILE A 74 9.14 -1.30 -7.12
CA ILE A 74 10.42 -1.59 -6.46
C ILE A 74 10.73 -0.51 -5.41
N ALA A 75 10.50 0.77 -5.72
CA ALA A 75 10.68 1.86 -4.76
C ALA A 75 9.78 1.70 -3.52
N ALA A 76 8.51 1.35 -3.72
CA ALA A 76 7.57 1.09 -2.64
C ALA A 76 8.02 -0.09 -1.75
N ARG A 77 8.47 -1.19 -2.35
CA ARG A 77 9.01 -2.33 -1.60
C ARG A 77 10.24 -1.96 -0.78
N LEU A 78 11.14 -1.16 -1.35
CA LEU A 78 12.34 -0.68 -0.64
C LEU A 78 11.96 0.24 0.53
N ALA A 79 10.98 1.12 0.35
CA ALA A 79 10.47 1.98 1.42
C ALA A 79 9.89 1.17 2.58
N VAL A 80 9.03 0.17 2.30
CA VAL A 80 8.48 -0.73 3.32
C VAL A 80 9.60 -1.49 4.04
N ALA A 81 10.56 -2.06 3.30
CA ALA A 81 11.67 -2.79 3.89
C ALA A 81 12.54 -1.88 4.79
N SER A 82 12.78 -0.64 4.39
CA SER A 82 13.51 0.35 5.19
C SER A 82 12.75 0.73 6.46
N SER A 83 11.44 0.99 6.35
CA SER A 83 10.59 1.29 7.52
C SER A 83 10.53 0.11 8.48
N MET A 84 10.45 -1.12 7.96
CA MET A 84 10.49 -2.34 8.77
C MET A 84 11.81 -2.49 9.52
N ALA A 85 12.94 -2.25 8.86
CA ALA A 85 14.26 -2.32 9.48
C ALA A 85 14.40 -1.26 10.60
N GLN A 86 13.98 -0.03 10.34
CA GLN A 86 13.99 1.06 11.33
C GLN A 86 13.10 0.74 12.54
N GLY A 87 11.86 0.31 12.30
CA GLY A 87 10.92 -0.08 13.35
C GLY A 87 11.45 -1.26 14.18
N TYR A 88 12.08 -2.24 13.54
CA TYR A 88 12.71 -3.36 14.24
C TYR A 88 13.88 -2.91 15.14
N MET A 89 14.74 -2.05 14.65
CA MET A 89 15.85 -1.50 15.45
C MET A 89 15.35 -0.69 16.64
N GLN A 90 14.31 0.13 16.42
CA GLN A 90 13.64 0.88 17.48
C GLN A 90 13.04 -0.05 18.54
N LEU A 91 12.33 -1.10 18.14
CA LEU A 91 11.77 -2.08 19.07
C LEU A 91 12.86 -2.72 19.92
N ARG A 92 13.99 -3.14 19.31
CA ARG A 92 15.12 -3.73 20.05
C ARG A 92 15.78 -2.75 21.01
N ALA A 93 15.88 -1.47 20.65
CA ALA A 93 16.38 -0.44 21.56
C ALA A 93 15.46 -0.25 22.78
N LEU A 94 14.14 -0.19 22.57
CA LEU A 94 13.16 -0.10 23.66
C LEU A 94 13.17 -1.36 24.57
N GLU A 95 13.34 -2.55 24.01
CA GLU A 95 13.49 -3.79 24.80
C GLU A 95 14.78 -3.77 25.65
N GLY A 96 15.88 -3.27 25.10
CA GLY A 96 17.11 -3.05 25.86
C GLY A 96 16.92 -2.04 27.00
N GLN A 97 16.26 -0.92 26.71
CA GLN A 97 15.94 0.10 27.73
C GLN A 97 15.07 -0.47 28.85
N ARG A 98 14.07 -1.31 28.48
CA ARG A 98 13.22 -2.01 29.46
C ARG A 98 14.05 -2.88 30.41
N ALA A 99 15.02 -3.63 29.90
CA ALA A 99 15.89 -4.47 30.72
C ALA A 99 16.68 -3.64 31.75
N LEU A 100 17.23 -2.50 31.30
CA LEU A 100 17.97 -1.57 32.19
C LEU A 100 17.06 -0.94 33.26
N LEU A 101 15.83 -0.55 32.90
CA LEU A 101 14.88 0.00 33.88
C LEU A 101 14.47 -1.04 34.93
N VAL A 102 14.26 -2.29 34.53
CA VAL A 102 13.94 -3.37 35.47
C VAL A 102 15.10 -3.58 36.48
N GLU A 103 16.35 -3.59 35.99
CA GLU A 103 17.53 -3.66 36.82
C GLU A 103 17.62 -2.44 37.77
N GLY A 104 17.40 -1.23 37.22
CA GLY A 104 17.39 0.02 37.99
C GLY A 104 16.37 0.02 39.11
N ILE A 105 15.16 -0.50 38.87
CA ILE A 105 14.11 -0.62 39.88
C ILE A 105 14.54 -1.56 40.99
N GLU A 106 15.18 -2.70 40.68
CA GLU A 106 15.66 -3.63 41.71
C GLU A 106 16.79 -3.01 42.58
N LEU A 107 17.68 -2.22 41.94
CA LEU A 107 18.69 -1.47 42.69
C LEU A 107 18.07 -0.38 43.58
N ALA A 108 17.09 0.37 43.07
CA ALA A 108 16.36 1.38 43.84
C ALA A 108 15.59 0.79 45.03
N LYS A 109 14.99 -0.39 44.86
CA LYS A 109 14.39 -1.17 45.99
C LYS A 109 15.43 -1.50 47.07
N GLY A 110 16.61 -1.92 46.67
CA GLY A 110 17.71 -2.18 47.58
C GLY A 110 18.11 -0.93 48.39
N LEU A 111 18.24 0.21 47.68
CA LEU A 111 18.56 1.50 48.33
C LEU A 111 17.49 1.98 49.27
N GLU A 112 16.21 1.87 48.90
CA GLU A 112 15.07 2.20 49.79
C GLU A 112 15.10 1.33 51.06
N HIS A 113 15.40 0.05 50.90
CA HIS A 113 15.50 -0.85 52.05
C HIS A 113 16.64 -0.45 52.97
N ILE A 114 17.81 -0.11 52.47
CA ILE A 114 18.95 0.37 53.26
C ILE A 114 18.60 1.70 53.95
N ALA A 115 18.03 2.67 53.27
CA ALA A 115 17.61 3.95 53.82
C ALA A 115 16.61 3.74 54.99
N ARG A 116 15.68 2.84 54.84
CA ARG A 116 14.71 2.49 55.90
C ARG A 116 15.36 1.90 57.16
N ARG A 117 16.31 0.99 56.97
CA ARG A 117 17.07 0.42 58.08
C ARG A 117 17.95 1.44 58.82
N LEU A 118 18.61 2.36 58.07
CA LEU A 118 19.41 3.44 58.64
C LEU A 118 18.50 4.45 59.39
N PHE A 119 17.31 4.71 58.90
CA PHE A 119 16.33 5.51 59.62
C PHE A 119 15.88 4.88 60.95
N GLU A 120 15.64 3.59 60.95
CA GLU A 120 15.29 2.80 62.17
C GLU A 120 16.45 2.84 63.18
N ALA A 121 17.69 2.90 62.70
CA ALA A 121 18.87 3.08 63.53
C ALA A 121 19.13 4.55 63.96
N GLY A 122 18.37 5.53 63.44
CA GLY A 122 18.51 6.96 63.72
C GLY A 122 19.64 7.63 63.00
N GLU A 123 20.21 7.02 61.95
CA GLU A 123 21.38 7.52 61.24
C GLU A 123 20.99 8.43 60.03
N VAL A 124 19.81 8.33 59.53
CA VAL A 124 19.30 9.18 58.43
C VAL A 124 17.92 9.76 58.75
N THR A 125 17.49 10.73 57.98
CA THR A 125 16.18 11.41 58.16
C THR A 125 15.08 10.66 57.46
N ARG A 126 13.82 10.94 57.86
CA ARG A 126 12.64 10.45 57.12
C ARG A 126 12.62 10.94 55.67
N LEU A 127 13.14 12.14 55.42
CA LEU A 127 13.25 12.67 54.07
C LEU A 127 14.08 11.77 53.17
N ASP A 128 15.17 11.21 53.68
CA ASP A 128 16.03 10.31 52.88
C ASP A 128 15.31 9.02 52.48
N VAL A 129 14.47 8.48 53.34
CA VAL A 129 13.61 7.31 53.05
C VAL A 129 12.58 7.66 51.98
N GLU A 130 11.88 8.77 52.15
CA GLU A 130 10.84 9.20 51.21
C GLU A 130 11.45 9.56 49.83
N SER A 131 12.66 10.15 49.79
CA SER A 131 13.39 10.41 48.55
C SER A 131 13.74 9.11 47.81
N SER A 132 14.22 8.09 48.53
CA SER A 132 14.53 6.78 47.92
C SER A 132 13.29 6.07 47.42
N ALA A 133 12.16 6.21 48.10
CA ALA A 133 10.87 5.65 47.68
C ALA A 133 10.33 6.40 46.45
N ALA A 134 10.49 7.74 46.39
CA ALA A 134 10.10 8.56 45.24
C ALA A 134 10.92 8.20 43.99
N GLU A 135 12.22 8.01 44.12
CA GLU A 135 13.10 7.59 43.02
C GLU A 135 12.64 6.24 42.43
N ARG A 136 12.40 5.25 43.28
CA ARG A 136 11.86 3.95 42.84
C ARG A 136 10.52 4.10 42.13
N ALA A 137 9.62 4.94 42.66
CA ALA A 137 8.32 5.18 42.04
C ALA A 137 8.45 5.87 40.66
N SER A 138 9.42 6.78 40.52
CA SER A 138 9.74 7.43 39.23
C SER A 138 10.19 6.39 38.19
N LEU A 139 11.14 5.54 38.55
CA LEU A 139 11.60 4.46 37.65
C LEU A 139 10.48 3.49 37.27
N GLN A 140 9.53 3.23 38.19
CA GLN A 140 8.37 2.40 37.90
C GLN A 140 7.44 3.08 36.88
N ALA A 141 7.20 4.39 37.01
CA ALA A 141 6.40 5.16 36.05
C ALA A 141 7.05 5.17 34.66
N ASP A 142 8.39 5.34 34.61
CA ASP A 142 9.15 5.26 33.34
C ASP A 142 9.02 3.88 32.68
N LEU A 143 9.02 2.80 33.47
CA LEU A 143 8.80 1.43 32.96
C LEU A 143 7.40 1.25 32.38
N ASP A 144 6.40 1.81 33.04
CA ASP A 144 5.00 1.72 32.58
C ASP A 144 4.80 2.51 31.28
N GLU A 145 5.37 3.74 31.17
CA GLU A 145 5.40 4.53 29.93
C GLU A 145 6.11 3.77 28.80
N LEU A 146 7.28 3.20 29.11
CA LEU A 146 8.01 2.40 28.13
C LEU A 146 7.20 1.18 27.65
N GLY A 147 6.35 0.63 28.49
CA GLY A 147 5.41 -0.44 28.13
C GLY A 147 4.45 -0.03 27.02
N ILE A 148 3.96 1.21 27.06
CA ILE A 148 3.11 1.78 26.01
C ILE A 148 3.90 1.90 24.69
N ASN A 149 5.08 2.50 24.74
CA ASN A 149 5.95 2.70 23.57
C ASN A 149 6.34 1.36 22.91
N LEU A 150 6.56 0.31 23.71
CA LEU A 150 6.80 -1.05 23.22
C LEU A 150 5.57 -1.65 22.50
N ALA A 151 4.38 -1.43 23.06
CA ALA A 151 3.15 -1.89 22.43
C ALA A 151 2.89 -1.20 21.10
N GLU A 152 3.10 0.11 21.04
CA GLU A 152 2.99 0.91 19.81
C GLU A 152 4.01 0.47 18.75
N ALA A 153 5.28 0.28 19.11
CA ALA A 153 6.31 -0.18 18.19
C ALA A 153 5.97 -1.56 17.59
N ARG A 154 5.44 -2.48 18.40
CA ARG A 154 5.00 -3.80 17.93
C ARG A 154 3.81 -3.71 16.99
N LEU A 155 2.82 -2.89 17.32
CA LEU A 155 1.64 -2.67 16.48
C LEU A 155 2.01 -2.03 15.14
N ALA A 156 2.93 -1.07 15.13
CA ALA A 156 3.45 -0.48 13.90
C ALA A 156 4.10 -1.52 12.98
N LEU A 157 4.88 -2.45 13.55
CA LEU A 157 5.48 -3.55 12.78
C LEU A 157 4.44 -4.56 12.27
N ASP A 158 3.42 -4.91 13.08
CA ASP A 158 2.30 -5.75 12.63
C ASP A 158 1.57 -5.11 11.46
N THR A 159 1.35 -3.79 11.51
CA THR A 159 0.71 -3.02 10.43
C THR A 159 1.54 -3.02 9.15
N LEU A 160 2.86 -2.81 9.24
CA LEU A 160 3.77 -2.85 8.08
C LEU A 160 3.79 -4.22 7.40
N LEU A 161 3.57 -5.29 8.15
CA LEU A 161 3.48 -6.66 7.63
C LEU A 161 2.06 -7.04 7.16
N ALA A 162 1.08 -6.17 7.35
CA ALA A 162 -0.34 -6.45 7.13
C ALA A 162 -0.82 -7.71 7.90
N GLU A 163 -0.31 -7.90 9.12
CA GLU A 163 -0.65 -9.02 9.99
C GLU A 163 -1.54 -8.59 11.17
N PRO A 164 -2.28 -9.53 11.76
CA PRO A 164 -3.09 -9.26 12.94
C PRO A 164 -2.23 -8.78 14.12
N PRO A 165 -2.77 -7.90 14.99
CA PRO A 165 -2.07 -7.43 16.20
C PRO A 165 -1.52 -8.58 17.03
N GLY A 166 -0.27 -8.43 17.51
CA GLY A 166 0.44 -9.42 18.32
C GLY A 166 1.20 -10.48 17.52
N SER A 167 1.20 -10.44 16.20
CA SER A 167 1.93 -11.39 15.35
C SER A 167 3.45 -11.26 15.52
N ILE A 168 3.95 -10.05 15.56
CA ILE A 168 5.37 -9.76 15.80
C ILE A 168 5.80 -10.25 17.19
N ALA A 169 4.99 -10.03 18.21
CA ALA A 169 5.31 -10.48 19.56
C ALA A 169 5.49 -12.01 19.66
N ARG A 170 4.78 -12.79 18.87
CA ARG A 170 4.92 -14.25 18.79
C ARG A 170 6.14 -14.72 18.00
N ARG A 171 6.58 -13.92 17.03
CA ARG A 171 7.71 -14.27 16.14
C ARG A 171 9.07 -13.87 16.70
N LEU A 172 9.11 -12.78 17.47
CA LEU A 172 10.36 -12.27 17.99
C LEU A 172 10.70 -12.94 19.33
N THR A 173 11.93 -13.42 19.44
CA THR A 173 12.49 -13.88 20.72
C THR A 173 12.87 -12.68 21.59
N ALA A 174 12.58 -12.75 22.90
CA ALA A 174 12.78 -11.66 23.83
C ALA A 174 14.25 -11.22 24.00
N ASP A 175 15.21 -12.11 23.76
CA ASP A 175 16.64 -11.88 24.09
C ASP A 175 17.51 -11.47 22.89
N ALA A 176 16.91 -11.09 21.77
CA ALA A 176 17.71 -10.69 20.62
C ALA A 176 18.27 -9.28 20.79
N LYS A 177 19.59 -9.17 20.79
CA LYS A 177 20.31 -7.90 20.80
C LYS A 177 20.04 -7.10 19.51
N VAL A 178 20.27 -5.79 19.59
CA VAL A 178 20.28 -4.92 18.41
C VAL A 178 21.25 -5.49 17.38
N PRO A 179 20.83 -5.82 16.15
CA PRO A 179 21.74 -6.36 15.15
C PRO A 179 22.75 -5.29 14.73
N LEU A 180 24.01 -5.64 14.80
CA LEU A 180 25.10 -4.80 14.32
C LEU A 180 25.56 -5.30 12.95
N ALA A 181 25.93 -4.39 12.07
CA ALA A 181 26.52 -4.76 10.78
C ALA A 181 27.96 -5.25 10.99
N ASP A 182 28.15 -6.55 10.89
CA ASP A 182 29.48 -7.17 11.07
C ASP A 182 30.44 -6.92 9.90
N LYS A 183 29.92 -6.50 8.76
CA LYS A 183 30.71 -6.27 7.54
C LYS A 183 30.52 -4.84 7.04
N PRO A 184 31.60 -4.14 6.66
CA PRO A 184 31.47 -2.85 6.00
C PRO A 184 30.75 -3.02 4.66
N ILE A 185 29.80 -2.16 4.40
CA ILE A 185 29.12 -2.11 3.10
C ILE A 185 30.11 -1.56 2.08
N PRO A 186 30.49 -2.31 1.03
CA PRO A 186 31.44 -1.80 0.04
C PRO A 186 30.84 -0.57 -0.66
N PRO A 187 31.52 0.59 -0.63
CA PRO A 187 31.05 1.76 -1.33
C PRO A 187 31.18 1.50 -2.83
N GLY A 188 30.11 1.24 -3.53
CA GLY A 188 30.12 1.14 -5.00
C GLY A 188 30.56 2.46 -5.66
N GLN A 189 30.72 2.46 -6.98
CA GLN A 189 30.95 3.70 -7.69
C GLN A 189 29.70 4.61 -7.59
N PRO A 190 29.83 5.93 -7.43
CA PRO A 190 28.70 6.84 -7.33
C PRO A 190 27.70 6.72 -8.49
N LEU A 191 28.20 6.46 -9.70
CA LEU A 191 27.37 6.24 -10.89
C LEU A 191 26.51 4.97 -10.81
N ASP A 192 27.00 3.91 -10.18
CA ASP A 192 26.23 2.68 -9.99
C ASP A 192 25.07 2.89 -9.02
N LEU A 193 25.24 3.75 -8.02
CA LEU A 193 24.17 4.13 -7.10
C LEU A 193 23.04 4.84 -7.83
N LEU A 194 23.36 5.77 -8.73
CA LEU A 194 22.36 6.47 -9.55
C LEU A 194 21.58 5.49 -10.46
N ARG A 195 22.28 4.52 -11.08
CA ARG A 195 21.67 3.52 -11.96
C ARG A 195 20.78 2.52 -11.23
N ARG A 196 20.99 2.31 -9.93
CA ARG A 196 20.21 1.36 -9.11
C ARG A 196 19.02 2.02 -8.41
N ARG A 197 18.92 3.34 -8.41
CA ARG A 197 17.82 4.07 -7.78
C ARG A 197 16.52 3.87 -8.55
N PRO A 198 15.50 3.25 -7.95
CA PRO A 198 14.25 2.95 -8.65
C PRO A 198 13.43 4.21 -8.94
N ASP A 199 13.52 5.26 -8.13
CA ASP A 199 12.90 6.56 -8.37
C ASP A 199 13.44 7.20 -9.66
N LEU A 200 14.77 7.23 -9.86
CA LEU A 200 15.38 7.76 -11.08
C LEU A 200 15.03 6.94 -12.32
N ILE A 201 14.94 5.62 -12.18
CA ILE A 201 14.51 4.73 -13.27
C ILE A 201 13.06 5.02 -13.65
N ALA A 202 12.18 5.24 -12.67
CA ALA A 202 10.77 5.56 -12.89
C ALA A 202 10.62 6.89 -13.64
N GLU A 203 11.28 7.95 -13.19
CA GLU A 203 11.25 9.27 -13.80
C GLU A 203 11.83 9.28 -15.22
N ALA A 204 12.94 8.58 -15.44
CA ALA A 204 13.52 8.44 -16.78
C ALA A 204 12.56 7.73 -17.74
N ALA A 205 11.87 6.70 -17.29
CA ALA A 205 10.88 6.00 -18.11
C ALA A 205 9.63 6.88 -18.38
N GLN A 206 9.19 7.68 -17.42
CA GLN A 206 8.11 8.65 -17.64
C GLN A 206 8.47 9.73 -18.65
N LEU A 207 9.68 10.27 -18.56
CA LEU A 207 10.19 11.23 -19.55
C LEU A 207 10.17 10.64 -20.96
N GLN A 208 10.67 9.41 -21.13
CA GLN A 208 10.65 8.71 -22.42
C GLN A 208 9.21 8.47 -22.91
N ALA A 209 8.30 8.10 -22.01
CA ALA A 209 6.89 7.92 -22.38
C ALA A 209 6.26 9.22 -22.90
N ALA A 210 6.52 10.35 -22.24
CA ALA A 210 6.01 11.66 -22.64
C ALA A 210 6.60 12.11 -23.99
N GLN A 211 7.90 11.87 -24.23
CA GLN A 211 8.53 12.17 -25.51
C GLN A 211 7.91 11.36 -26.66
N LEU A 212 7.67 10.06 -26.45
CA LEU A 212 7.02 9.21 -27.46
C LEU A 212 5.56 9.61 -27.70
N GLN A 213 4.86 10.05 -26.67
CA GLN A 213 3.49 10.53 -26.79
C GLN A 213 3.38 11.83 -27.57
N SER A 214 4.41 12.70 -27.54
CA SER A 214 4.44 13.92 -28.32
C SER A 214 4.66 13.68 -29.84
N LEU A 215 5.07 12.47 -30.21
CA LEU A 215 5.29 12.03 -31.59
C LEU A 215 4.08 11.26 -32.16
N ALA A 216 3.06 10.98 -31.36
CA ALA A 216 1.88 10.18 -31.71
C ALA A 216 0.66 11.04 -31.97
#